data_2ec378dc7c25645ef3abc6a5577c8cd8
#
_entry.id   2ec378dc7c25645ef3abc6a5577c8cd8
#
_cell.length_a   1.000
_cell.length_b   1.000
_cell.length_c   1.000
_cell.angle_alpha   90.00
_cell.angle_beta   90.00
_cell.angle_gamma   90.00
#
_symmetry.space_group_name_H-M   'P 1'
#
loop_
_entity.id
_entity.type
_entity.pdbx_description
1 polymer ?
#
loop_
_entity_poly.entity_id
_entity_poly.type
_entity_poly.pdbx_seq_one_letter_code
_entity_poly.pdbx_strand_id
1 'polypeptide(L)'
;KRRLPRLQLSQGTIPDQQHLWLGQHLLRLQLRTEMTAHFSQTMKKTIILFFLIFLASLTSQAATPDYWRSDSVKVARLLAQAERLPRETNHMMWFARKLCGLPYVAKTLEKNTDERLVVNLRQMDCTTYVETVLALTRCARQHKATFADFCHNLRLIRYRGGKIDYPDRLHYFTYWIQDNVRMGIVKDIQGPVPPFSAVQTVKANYMTTHTAVYPMLLKHPEWVDDIRRMEDSISGRRYRYIPKTQLADSRLLRQTIHDGDIIVILTSKKGLDTSHIGIAAWHADGLHMLNASSVHHKVVEEPMLLSTYMARHPSQTGIRIVRPL
;
A
#
# COMPACT_ATOMS: atom_id res chain seq x y z
N LYS A 1 -55.97 -107.84 -14.52
CA LYS A 1 -54.50 -107.66 -14.61
C LYS A 1 -54.17 -106.68 -15.74
N ARG A 2 -54.02 -105.41 -15.46
CA ARG A 2 -53.62 -104.40 -16.46
C ARG A 2 -52.27 -103.80 -16.03
N ARG A 3 -51.29 -103.89 -16.89
CA ARG A 3 -49.98 -103.27 -16.71
C ARG A 3 -50.08 -101.78 -17.09
N LEU A 4 -49.55 -100.95 -16.25
CA LEU A 4 -49.35 -99.48 -16.50
C LEU A 4 -48.06 -99.25 -17.30
N PRO A 5 -48.01 -98.26 -18.23
CA PRO A 5 -46.82 -97.98 -19.00
C PRO A 5 -45.84 -97.10 -18.21
N ARG A 6 -44.53 -97.32 -18.42
CA ARG A 6 -43.43 -96.53 -17.89
C ARG A 6 -43.34 -95.20 -18.66
N LEU A 7 -43.41 -94.10 -17.92
CA LEU A 7 -43.05 -92.80 -18.43
C LEU A 7 -41.50 -92.64 -18.44
N GLN A 8 -40.93 -92.37 -19.61
CA GLN A 8 -39.58 -91.97 -19.75
C GLN A 8 -39.48 -90.47 -19.43
N LEU A 9 -38.72 -90.11 -18.42
CA LEU A 9 -38.32 -88.70 -18.10
C LEU A 9 -37.17 -88.32 -19.04
N SER A 10 -37.42 -87.38 -19.93
CA SER A 10 -36.37 -86.67 -20.69
C SER A 10 -35.53 -85.86 -19.74
N GLN A 11 -34.24 -86.07 -19.70
CA GLN A 11 -33.27 -85.19 -19.02
C GLN A 11 -33.17 -83.88 -19.80
N GLY A 12 -33.86 -82.85 -19.32
CA GLY A 12 -33.58 -81.44 -19.75
C GLY A 12 -32.30 -80.95 -19.06
N THR A 13 -31.32 -80.69 -19.83
CA THR A 13 -30.08 -80.02 -19.40
C THR A 13 -30.43 -78.63 -18.83
N ILE A 14 -30.23 -78.39 -17.54
CA ILE A 14 -30.36 -77.12 -16.89
C ILE A 14 -29.12 -76.30 -17.34
N PRO A 15 -29.26 -75.07 -17.94
CA PRO A 15 -28.13 -74.26 -18.26
C PRO A 15 -27.43 -73.88 -16.96
N ASP A 16 -26.11 -73.97 -16.97
CA ASP A 16 -25.24 -73.75 -15.83
C ASP A 16 -25.33 -72.29 -15.36
N GLN A 17 -26.13 -72.00 -14.36
CA GLN A 17 -26.34 -70.68 -13.74
C GLN A 17 -25.05 -70.11 -13.17
N GLN A 18 -24.07 -70.94 -12.88
CA GLN A 18 -22.79 -70.51 -12.35
C GLN A 18 -21.97 -69.74 -13.41
N HIS A 19 -21.98 -70.15 -14.67
CA HIS A 19 -21.28 -69.45 -15.74
C HIS A 19 -21.92 -68.08 -16.06
N LEU A 20 -23.23 -67.93 -15.98
CA LEU A 20 -23.91 -66.62 -16.14
C LEU A 20 -23.60 -65.67 -14.98
N TRP A 21 -23.57 -66.21 -13.75
CA TRP A 21 -23.26 -65.39 -12.57
C TRP A 21 -21.77 -64.86 -12.57
N LEU A 22 -20.81 -65.75 -12.96
CA LEU A 22 -19.41 -65.38 -13.08
C LEU A 22 -19.21 -64.33 -14.18
N GLY A 23 -19.86 -64.46 -15.32
CA GLY A 23 -19.78 -63.48 -16.42
C GLY A 23 -20.30 -62.09 -16.02
N GLN A 24 -21.44 -62.04 -15.31
CA GLN A 24 -22.00 -60.78 -14.80
C GLN A 24 -21.13 -60.13 -13.71
N HIS A 25 -20.46 -60.94 -12.89
CA HIS A 25 -19.60 -60.44 -11.84
C HIS A 25 -18.29 -59.86 -12.40
N LEU A 26 -17.70 -60.54 -13.38
CA LEU A 26 -16.52 -60.07 -14.12
C LEU A 26 -16.81 -58.76 -14.88
N LEU A 27 -17.96 -58.68 -15.56
CA LEU A 27 -18.37 -57.47 -16.28
C LEU A 27 -18.57 -56.26 -15.32
N ARG A 28 -19.15 -56.50 -14.14
CA ARG A 28 -19.31 -55.47 -13.09
C ARG A 28 -17.97 -55.01 -12.53
N LEU A 29 -17.00 -55.90 -12.35
CA LEU A 29 -15.64 -55.55 -11.90
C LEU A 29 -14.91 -54.76 -12.97
N GLN A 30 -15.02 -55.15 -14.24
CA GLN A 30 -14.39 -54.44 -15.36
C GLN A 30 -14.95 -53.02 -15.54
N LEU A 31 -16.28 -52.86 -15.50
CA LEU A 31 -16.95 -51.56 -15.54
C LEU A 31 -16.56 -50.65 -14.34
N ARG A 32 -16.42 -51.23 -13.13
CA ARG A 32 -15.94 -50.49 -11.97
C ARG A 32 -14.49 -50.00 -12.15
N THR A 33 -13.63 -50.83 -12.69
CA THR A 33 -12.22 -50.50 -12.93
C THR A 33 -12.10 -49.41 -13.98
N GLU A 34 -12.86 -49.47 -15.07
CA GLU A 34 -12.90 -48.46 -16.12
C GLU A 34 -13.50 -47.14 -15.62
N MET A 35 -14.57 -47.17 -14.84
CA MET A 35 -15.15 -45.97 -14.21
C MET A 35 -14.18 -45.30 -13.24
N THR A 36 -13.48 -46.06 -12.40
CA THR A 36 -12.50 -45.51 -11.47
C THR A 36 -11.28 -44.92 -12.18
N ALA A 37 -10.81 -45.56 -13.25
CA ALA A 37 -9.73 -45.04 -14.09
C ALA A 37 -10.13 -43.73 -14.80
N HIS A 38 -11.33 -43.70 -15.39
CA HIS A 38 -11.87 -42.49 -16.04
C HIS A 38 -12.07 -41.34 -15.05
N PHE A 39 -12.63 -41.62 -13.86
CA PHE A 39 -12.80 -40.61 -12.79
C PHE A 39 -11.46 -40.07 -12.30
N SER A 40 -10.47 -40.95 -12.08
CA SER A 40 -9.11 -40.56 -11.70
C SER A 40 -8.43 -39.66 -12.77
N GLN A 41 -8.61 -40.01 -14.06
CA GLN A 41 -8.03 -39.24 -15.16
C GLN A 41 -8.70 -37.87 -15.32
N THR A 42 -10.02 -37.78 -15.15
CA THR A 42 -10.78 -36.54 -15.18
C THR A 42 -10.40 -35.62 -14.00
N MET A 43 -10.30 -36.17 -12.78
CA MET A 43 -9.84 -35.44 -11.61
C MET A 43 -8.43 -34.90 -11.79
N LYS A 44 -7.49 -35.70 -12.33
CA LYS A 44 -6.11 -35.20 -12.62
C LYS A 44 -6.10 -34.04 -13.63
N LYS A 45 -6.90 -34.12 -14.69
CA LYS A 45 -7.05 -33.03 -15.68
C LYS A 45 -7.64 -31.79 -15.05
N THR A 46 -8.65 -31.92 -14.20
CA THR A 46 -9.27 -30.80 -13.48
C THR A 46 -8.29 -30.14 -12.52
N ILE A 47 -7.54 -30.92 -11.74
CA ILE A 47 -6.51 -30.40 -10.81
C ILE A 47 -5.41 -29.68 -11.56
N ILE A 48 -4.93 -30.23 -12.69
CA ILE A 48 -3.91 -29.58 -13.53
C ILE A 48 -4.44 -28.26 -14.11
N LEU A 49 -5.70 -28.22 -14.55
CA LEU A 49 -6.34 -27.00 -15.06
C LEU A 49 -6.49 -25.94 -13.96
N PHE A 50 -6.91 -26.31 -12.77
CA PHE A 50 -6.95 -25.41 -11.61
C PHE A 50 -5.57 -24.90 -11.23
N PHE A 51 -4.55 -25.75 -11.27
CA PHE A 51 -3.17 -25.35 -10.98
C PHE A 51 -2.61 -24.41 -12.04
N LEU A 52 -2.92 -24.63 -13.33
CA LEU A 52 -2.54 -23.74 -14.43
C LEU A 52 -3.27 -22.39 -14.36
N ILE A 53 -4.58 -22.39 -14.01
CA ILE A 53 -5.34 -21.14 -13.78
C ILE A 53 -4.80 -20.41 -12.56
N PHE A 54 -4.43 -21.11 -11.49
CA PHE A 54 -3.81 -20.53 -10.30
C PHE A 54 -2.41 -19.96 -10.59
N LEU A 55 -1.57 -20.66 -11.37
CA LEU A 55 -0.28 -20.12 -11.83
C LEU A 55 -0.46 -18.89 -12.75
N ALA A 56 -1.44 -18.91 -13.65
CA ALA A 56 -1.75 -17.78 -14.53
C ALA A 56 -2.24 -16.54 -13.75
N SER A 57 -2.95 -16.75 -12.63
CA SER A 57 -3.39 -15.65 -11.75
C SER A 57 -2.26 -15.07 -10.90
N LEU A 58 -1.12 -15.76 -10.76
CA LEU A 58 0.06 -15.26 -10.04
C LEU A 58 0.96 -14.36 -10.90
N THR A 59 0.78 -14.30 -12.20
CA THR A 59 1.44 -13.33 -13.09
C THR A 59 0.60 -12.06 -13.22
N SER A 60 0.21 -11.43 -12.10
CA SER A 60 -0.08 -10.01 -12.11
C SER A 60 1.23 -9.33 -12.53
N GLN A 61 1.38 -9.00 -13.80
CA GLN A 61 2.47 -8.14 -14.26
C GLN A 61 2.38 -6.85 -13.47
N ALA A 62 3.21 -6.74 -12.43
CA ALA A 62 3.37 -5.48 -11.72
C ALA A 62 3.74 -4.45 -12.80
N ALA A 63 2.87 -3.47 -13.03
CA ALA A 63 3.11 -2.43 -14.03
C ALA A 63 4.52 -1.87 -13.82
N THR A 64 5.31 -1.85 -14.89
CA THR A 64 6.71 -1.37 -14.84
C THR A 64 6.71 0.05 -14.26
N PRO A 65 7.52 0.33 -13.24
CA PRO A 65 7.62 1.68 -12.69
C PRO A 65 7.96 2.69 -13.78
N ASP A 66 7.38 3.89 -13.68
CA ASP A 66 7.71 5.03 -14.54
C ASP A 66 8.87 5.81 -13.90
N TYR A 67 10.05 5.77 -14.51
CA TYR A 67 11.26 6.42 -14.00
C TYR A 67 12.26 6.71 -15.11
N TRP A 68 13.17 7.65 -14.86
CA TRP A 68 14.34 7.85 -15.71
C TRP A 68 15.53 7.05 -15.16
N ARG A 69 16.44 6.63 -16.03
CA ARG A 69 17.67 5.94 -15.61
C ARG A 69 18.45 6.67 -14.52
N SER A 70 18.47 8.01 -14.58
CA SER A 70 19.10 8.85 -13.55
C SER A 70 18.48 8.66 -12.16
N ASP A 71 17.16 8.38 -12.07
CA ASP A 71 16.47 8.16 -10.81
C ASP A 71 16.92 6.84 -10.18
N SER A 72 16.96 5.74 -10.96
CA SER A 72 17.42 4.44 -10.46
C SER A 72 18.88 4.45 -10.04
N VAL A 73 19.76 5.13 -10.80
CA VAL A 73 21.17 5.31 -10.44
C VAL A 73 21.31 6.12 -9.14
N LYS A 74 20.50 7.18 -8.95
CA LYS A 74 20.52 8.00 -7.73
C LYS A 74 20.06 7.19 -6.52
N VAL A 75 18.99 6.40 -6.64
CA VAL A 75 18.52 5.48 -5.58
C VAL A 75 19.62 4.50 -5.20
N ALA A 76 20.19 3.78 -6.16
CA ALA A 76 21.24 2.79 -5.90
C ALA A 76 22.44 3.42 -5.19
N ARG A 77 22.89 4.62 -5.63
CA ARG A 77 23.98 5.34 -5.00
C ARG A 77 23.67 5.75 -3.55
N LEU A 78 22.46 6.24 -3.29
CA LEU A 78 22.04 6.64 -1.94
C LEU A 78 21.99 5.42 -1.01
N LEU A 79 21.46 4.30 -1.46
CA LEU A 79 21.41 3.07 -0.66
C LEU A 79 22.80 2.53 -0.37
N ALA A 80 23.70 2.47 -1.37
CA ALA A 80 25.09 2.05 -1.17
C ALA A 80 25.88 2.96 -0.21
N GLN A 81 25.56 4.27 -0.18
CA GLN A 81 26.13 5.18 0.81
C GLN A 81 25.56 4.91 2.21
N ALA A 82 24.27 4.63 2.33
CA ALA A 82 23.62 4.35 3.61
C ALA A 82 24.15 3.08 4.29
N GLU A 83 24.52 2.06 3.53
CA GLU A 83 25.13 0.82 4.06
C GLU A 83 26.45 1.05 4.85
N ARG A 84 27.15 2.16 4.55
CA ARG A 84 28.43 2.51 5.18
C ARG A 84 28.27 3.41 6.39
N LEU A 85 27.05 3.80 6.75
CA LEU A 85 26.80 4.70 7.87
C LEU A 85 26.89 3.93 9.20
N PRO A 86 27.26 4.61 10.29
CA PRO A 86 27.14 4.08 11.63
C PRO A 86 25.72 3.56 11.93
N ARG A 87 25.60 2.53 12.76
CA ARG A 87 24.30 1.89 13.08
C ARG A 87 23.31 2.85 13.74
N GLU A 88 23.81 3.81 14.53
CA GLU A 88 23.05 4.82 15.25
C GLU A 88 22.55 5.95 14.34
N THR A 89 22.91 5.95 13.06
CA THR A 89 22.52 7.01 12.13
C THR A 89 20.99 7.07 11.97
N ASN A 90 20.44 8.27 12.16
CA ASN A 90 19.06 8.52 11.81
C ASN A 90 18.91 8.57 10.27
N HIS A 91 18.54 7.45 9.66
CA HIS A 91 18.41 7.34 8.21
C HIS A 91 17.36 8.28 7.63
N MET A 92 16.25 8.56 8.36
CA MET A 92 15.26 9.57 7.90
C MET A 92 15.92 10.92 7.69
N MET A 93 16.65 11.40 8.68
CA MET A 93 17.35 12.70 8.62
C MET A 93 18.44 12.70 7.54
N TRP A 94 19.19 11.61 7.44
CA TRP A 94 20.27 11.51 6.48
C TRP A 94 19.75 11.57 5.03
N PHE A 95 18.75 10.76 4.68
CA PHE A 95 18.16 10.77 3.33
C PHE A 95 17.42 12.10 3.05
N ALA A 96 16.72 12.63 4.04
CA ALA A 96 16.02 13.90 3.90
C ALA A 96 16.98 15.01 3.47
N ARG A 97 18.13 15.14 4.15
CA ARG A 97 19.17 16.14 3.83
C ARG A 97 19.87 15.88 2.50
N LYS A 98 20.05 14.60 2.09
CA LYS A 98 20.63 14.25 0.77
C LYS A 98 19.76 14.66 -0.41
N LEU A 99 18.48 14.92 -0.19
CA LEU A 99 17.54 15.39 -1.22
C LEU A 99 17.35 16.92 -1.21
N CYS A 100 17.93 17.65 -0.25
CA CYS A 100 17.89 19.13 -0.25
C CYS A 100 18.44 19.71 -1.54
N GLY A 101 17.83 20.81 -2.00
CA GLY A 101 18.15 21.49 -3.25
C GLY A 101 17.42 20.97 -4.48
N LEU A 102 16.75 19.80 -4.41
CA LEU A 102 15.92 19.35 -5.52
C LEU A 102 14.75 20.32 -5.76
N PRO A 103 14.42 20.63 -7.03
CA PRO A 103 13.30 21.50 -7.36
C PRO A 103 11.97 21.01 -6.80
N TYR A 104 11.14 21.93 -6.30
CA TYR A 104 9.74 21.69 -6.01
C TYR A 104 8.93 21.71 -7.30
N VAL A 105 8.18 20.64 -7.57
CA VAL A 105 7.20 20.59 -8.67
C VAL A 105 5.98 19.80 -8.20
N ALA A 106 4.81 20.46 -8.20
CA ALA A 106 3.56 19.83 -7.86
C ALA A 106 3.07 18.89 -8.97
N LYS A 107 2.21 17.93 -8.58
CA LYS A 107 1.50 17.03 -9.51
C LYS A 107 2.43 16.16 -10.38
N THR A 108 3.58 15.77 -9.88
CA THR A 108 4.54 14.92 -10.61
C THR A 108 3.97 13.52 -10.89
N LEU A 109 2.96 13.08 -10.13
CA LEU A 109 2.29 11.80 -10.30
C LEU A 109 1.13 11.81 -11.33
N GLU A 110 0.71 13.01 -11.80
CA GLU A 110 -0.47 13.18 -12.66
C GLU A 110 -0.13 13.24 -14.17
N LYS A 111 1.09 12.82 -14.56
CA LYS A 111 1.56 12.95 -15.95
C LYS A 111 1.14 11.80 -16.86
N ASN A 112 0.88 10.63 -16.29
CA ASN A 112 0.52 9.44 -17.03
C ASN A 112 -0.99 9.41 -17.33
N THR A 113 -1.35 8.67 -18.38
CA THR A 113 -2.77 8.43 -18.72
C THR A 113 -3.39 7.34 -17.86
N ASP A 114 -2.56 6.44 -17.37
CA ASP A 114 -2.93 5.33 -16.51
C ASP A 114 -2.07 5.37 -15.25
N GLU A 115 -2.60 4.84 -14.14
CA GLU A 115 -1.85 4.87 -12.88
C GLU A 115 -0.61 3.99 -12.95
N ARG A 116 0.52 4.54 -12.56
CA ARG A 116 1.82 3.87 -12.51
C ARG A 116 2.59 4.27 -11.26
N LEU A 117 3.47 3.39 -10.81
CA LEU A 117 4.42 3.75 -9.76
C LEU A 117 5.47 4.71 -10.34
N VAL A 118 5.24 6.00 -10.18
CA VAL A 118 6.21 7.03 -10.60
C VAL A 118 7.34 7.15 -9.57
N VAL A 119 8.59 7.04 -10.06
CA VAL A 119 9.81 7.32 -9.29
C VAL A 119 10.50 8.53 -9.90
N ASN A 120 10.56 9.63 -9.14
CA ASN A 120 11.14 10.88 -9.61
C ASN A 120 12.02 11.51 -8.51
N LEU A 121 13.35 11.35 -8.65
CA LEU A 121 14.35 11.94 -7.76
C LEU A 121 14.99 13.20 -8.37
N ARG A 122 14.40 13.80 -9.38
CA ARG A 122 14.86 15.04 -10.03
C ARG A 122 14.12 16.27 -9.54
N GLN A 123 12.85 16.09 -9.14
CA GLN A 123 11.95 17.11 -8.62
C GLN A 123 10.85 16.46 -7.77
N MET A 124 10.35 17.14 -6.75
CA MET A 124 9.42 16.57 -5.77
C MET A 124 8.41 17.62 -5.28
N ASP A 125 7.24 17.16 -4.86
CA ASP A 125 6.34 17.87 -3.95
C ASP A 125 6.51 17.33 -2.52
N CYS A 126 5.74 17.88 -1.57
CA CYS A 126 5.87 17.52 -0.16
C CYS A 126 5.56 16.03 0.09
N THR A 127 4.57 15.46 -0.60
CA THR A 127 4.19 14.07 -0.44
C THR A 127 5.24 13.13 -1.02
N THR A 128 5.63 13.35 -2.28
CA THR A 128 6.62 12.50 -2.95
C THR A 128 7.99 12.58 -2.29
N TYR A 129 8.34 13.71 -1.68
CA TYR A 129 9.55 13.85 -0.87
C TYR A 129 9.52 12.94 0.36
N VAL A 130 8.48 13.04 1.20
CA VAL A 130 8.35 12.23 2.42
C VAL A 130 8.28 10.75 2.10
N GLU A 131 7.51 10.36 1.08
CA GLU A 131 7.41 8.97 0.64
C GLU A 131 8.75 8.41 0.17
N THR A 132 9.51 9.21 -0.60
CA THR A 132 10.84 8.80 -1.10
C THR A 132 11.83 8.61 0.06
N VAL A 133 11.87 9.56 1.00
CA VAL A 133 12.73 9.46 2.19
C VAL A 133 12.37 8.24 3.03
N LEU A 134 11.08 8.00 3.25
CA LEU A 134 10.61 6.85 4.02
C LEU A 134 10.93 5.53 3.31
N ALA A 135 10.77 5.45 1.98
CA ALA A 135 11.10 4.25 1.20
C ALA A 135 12.60 3.92 1.26
N LEU A 136 13.47 4.93 1.10
CA LEU A 136 14.92 4.79 1.25
C LEU A 136 15.31 4.35 2.67
N THR A 137 14.68 4.95 3.69
CA THR A 137 14.90 4.60 5.10
C THR A 137 14.54 3.15 5.38
N ARG A 138 13.40 2.70 4.87
CA ARG A 138 12.99 1.30 5.01
C ARG A 138 13.96 0.35 4.33
N CYS A 139 14.43 0.67 3.13
CA CYS A 139 15.46 -0.12 2.47
C CYS A 139 16.71 -0.25 3.33
N ALA A 140 17.23 0.86 3.86
CA ALA A 140 18.43 0.85 4.70
C ALA A 140 18.23 0.03 5.99
N ARG A 141 17.11 0.19 6.69
CA ARG A 141 16.77 -0.59 7.90
C ARG A 141 16.57 -2.07 7.63
N GLN A 142 16.13 -2.44 6.43
CA GLN A 142 15.92 -3.83 6.00
C GLN A 142 17.17 -4.45 5.36
N HIS A 143 18.29 -3.72 5.28
CA HIS A 143 19.50 -4.14 4.57
C HIS A 143 19.22 -4.52 3.09
N LYS A 144 18.34 -3.78 2.43
CA LYS A 144 17.96 -3.95 1.03
C LYS A 144 18.51 -2.80 0.21
N ALA A 145 19.29 -3.11 -0.83
CA ALA A 145 20.10 -2.10 -1.53
C ALA A 145 19.71 -1.95 -3.02
N THR A 146 18.69 -2.64 -3.52
CA THR A 146 18.34 -2.59 -4.93
C THR A 146 17.27 -1.55 -5.26
N PHE A 147 17.26 -1.07 -6.51
CA PHE A 147 16.18 -0.21 -7.00
C PHE A 147 14.82 -0.90 -6.96
N ALA A 148 14.78 -2.22 -7.17
CA ALA A 148 13.54 -3.00 -7.06
C ALA A 148 12.98 -3.01 -5.62
N ASP A 149 13.86 -3.13 -4.61
CA ASP A 149 13.48 -3.03 -3.20
C ASP A 149 12.92 -1.64 -2.85
N PHE A 150 13.54 -0.59 -3.39
CA PHE A 150 13.02 0.77 -3.23
C PHE A 150 11.64 0.92 -3.85
N CYS A 151 11.44 0.46 -5.09
CA CYS A 151 10.13 0.48 -5.76
C CYS A 151 9.08 -0.31 -4.97
N HIS A 152 9.47 -1.48 -4.43
CA HIS A 152 8.59 -2.27 -3.57
C HIS A 152 8.16 -1.48 -2.32
N ASN A 153 9.10 -0.90 -1.58
CA ASN A 153 8.80 -0.10 -0.40
C ASN A 153 7.96 1.15 -0.74
N LEU A 154 8.29 1.87 -1.83
CA LEU A 154 7.53 3.05 -2.26
C LEU A 154 6.10 2.70 -2.65
N ARG A 155 5.89 1.56 -3.31
CA ARG A 155 4.56 1.04 -3.65
C ARG A 155 3.71 0.78 -2.41
N LEU A 156 4.28 0.15 -1.38
CA LEU A 156 3.58 -0.13 -0.12
C LEU A 156 3.23 1.16 0.64
N ILE A 157 4.06 2.20 0.53
CA ILE A 157 3.86 3.49 1.21
C ILE A 157 2.78 4.33 0.51
N ARG A 158 2.75 4.32 -0.83
CA ARG A 158 1.91 5.22 -1.65
C ARG A 158 0.52 4.68 -1.95
N TYR A 159 0.37 3.35 -1.99
CA TYR A 159 -0.87 2.71 -2.43
C TYR A 159 -1.44 1.80 -1.36
N ARG A 160 -2.74 1.78 -1.21
CA ARG A 160 -3.47 0.93 -0.26
C ARG A 160 -3.11 -0.55 -0.44
N GLY A 161 -2.48 -1.13 0.58
CA GLY A 161 -1.95 -2.49 0.51
C GLY A 161 -0.97 -2.73 -0.64
N GLY A 162 -0.41 -1.67 -1.22
CA GLY A 162 0.53 -1.75 -2.35
C GLY A 162 -0.13 -2.04 -3.71
N LYS A 163 -1.44 -1.90 -3.88
CA LYS A 163 -2.12 -2.07 -5.17
C LYS A 163 -1.99 -0.79 -5.99
N ILE A 164 -1.26 -0.84 -7.12
CA ILE A 164 -1.08 0.30 -8.03
C ILE A 164 -2.38 0.49 -8.81
N ASP A 165 -3.17 1.46 -8.36
CA ASP A 165 -4.43 1.86 -8.97
C ASP A 165 -4.75 3.27 -8.51
N TYR A 166 -5.35 4.12 -9.35
CA TYR A 166 -5.62 5.51 -8.97
C TYR A 166 -6.55 5.63 -7.74
N PRO A 167 -7.67 4.90 -7.64
CA PRO A 167 -8.49 4.91 -6.44
C PRO A 167 -7.79 4.37 -5.18
N ASP A 168 -6.79 3.51 -5.34
CA ASP A 168 -6.01 2.95 -4.23
C ASP A 168 -4.77 3.79 -3.88
N ARG A 169 -4.46 4.85 -4.66
CA ARG A 169 -3.44 5.83 -4.26
C ARG A 169 -3.92 6.57 -3.00
N LEU A 170 -3.05 6.73 -2.03
CA LEU A 170 -3.40 7.29 -0.70
C LEU A 170 -3.45 8.83 -0.78
N HIS A 171 -4.49 9.36 -1.46
CA HIS A 171 -4.63 10.78 -1.82
C HIS A 171 -4.76 11.73 -0.63
N TYR A 172 -5.46 11.31 0.45
CA TYR A 172 -5.57 12.07 1.69
C TYR A 172 -4.55 11.58 2.71
N PHE A 173 -3.88 12.49 3.39
CA PHE A 173 -2.81 12.08 4.28
C PHE A 173 -3.32 11.33 5.53
N THR A 174 -4.56 11.59 5.97
CA THR A 174 -5.22 10.75 6.99
C THR A 174 -5.38 9.31 6.51
N TYR A 175 -5.78 9.09 5.25
CA TYR A 175 -5.90 7.75 4.67
C TYR A 175 -4.53 7.09 4.52
N TRP A 176 -3.51 7.87 4.11
CA TRP A 176 -2.13 7.46 4.04
C TRP A 176 -1.61 6.97 5.40
N ILE A 177 -1.88 7.72 6.49
CA ILE A 177 -1.49 7.32 7.85
C ILE A 177 -2.15 6.00 8.24
N GLN A 178 -3.47 5.87 8.02
CA GLN A 178 -4.22 4.67 8.40
C GLN A 178 -3.65 3.42 7.72
N ASP A 179 -3.40 3.46 6.41
CA ASP A 179 -2.88 2.30 5.69
C ASP A 179 -1.45 1.99 6.09
N ASN A 180 -0.59 3.00 6.21
CA ASN A 180 0.80 2.81 6.62
C ASN A 180 0.94 2.32 8.08
N VAL A 181 0.01 2.69 8.98
CA VAL A 181 -0.08 2.11 10.33
C VAL A 181 -0.52 0.65 10.25
N ARG A 182 -1.55 0.34 9.47
CA ARG A 182 -2.02 -1.03 9.24
C ARG A 182 -0.91 -1.95 8.66
N MET A 183 -0.08 -1.38 7.79
CA MET A 183 1.05 -2.08 7.17
C MET A 183 2.30 -2.16 8.06
N GLY A 184 2.28 -1.62 9.28
CA GLY A 184 3.43 -1.62 10.19
C GLY A 184 4.61 -0.78 9.66
N ILE A 185 4.33 0.27 8.90
CA ILE A 185 5.34 1.16 8.31
C ILE A 185 5.59 2.37 9.19
N VAL A 186 4.53 2.89 9.80
CA VAL A 186 4.58 4.05 10.69
C VAL A 186 3.70 3.85 11.92
N LYS A 187 3.87 4.72 12.92
CA LYS A 187 3.00 4.85 14.09
C LYS A 187 2.41 6.26 14.15
N ASP A 188 1.09 6.38 14.28
CA ASP A 188 0.40 7.65 14.53
C ASP A 188 0.51 8.01 16.01
N ILE A 189 1.21 9.11 16.33
CA ILE A 189 1.47 9.55 17.71
C ILE A 189 0.36 10.51 18.12
N GLN A 190 -0.44 10.13 19.10
CA GLN A 190 -1.60 10.89 19.59
C GLN A 190 -1.57 11.19 21.09
N GLY A 191 -0.46 10.99 21.72
CA GLY A 191 -0.23 11.22 23.13
C GLY A 191 1.25 11.47 23.42
N PRO A 192 1.61 12.02 24.57
CA PRO A 192 0.76 12.33 25.73
C PRO A 192 -0.18 13.54 25.57
N VAL A 193 -1.06 13.75 26.53
CA VAL A 193 -1.94 14.94 26.60
C VAL A 193 -1.61 15.69 27.90
N PRO A 194 -1.06 16.94 27.82
CA PRO A 194 -0.54 17.62 26.63
C PRO A 194 0.67 16.90 26.02
N PRO A 195 1.20 17.25 24.81
CA PRO A 195 0.82 18.42 24.00
C PRO A 195 -0.30 18.17 22.98
N PHE A 196 -0.79 16.93 22.81
CA PHE A 196 -1.88 16.60 21.88
C PHE A 196 -3.25 17.03 22.47
N SER A 197 -3.44 18.33 22.69
CA SER A 197 -4.56 18.89 23.45
C SER A 197 -5.82 19.16 22.62
N ALA A 198 -5.74 19.18 21.30
CA ALA A 198 -6.86 19.42 20.40
C ALA A 198 -7.26 18.18 19.60
N VAL A 199 -8.47 18.21 19.03
CA VAL A 199 -9.04 17.11 18.24
C VAL A 199 -9.49 17.63 16.88
N GLN A 200 -8.98 17.04 15.80
CA GLN A 200 -9.49 17.21 14.44
C GLN A 200 -10.60 16.18 14.21
N THR A 201 -11.76 16.61 13.71
CA THR A 201 -12.73 15.74 13.04
C THR A 201 -12.54 15.89 11.55
N VAL A 202 -12.15 14.81 10.88
CA VAL A 202 -11.87 14.83 9.44
C VAL A 202 -13.16 15.03 8.66
N LYS A 203 -13.12 15.89 7.63
CA LYS A 203 -14.20 16.10 6.65
C LYS A 203 -13.55 16.13 5.27
N ALA A 204 -13.45 14.97 4.65
CA ALA A 204 -12.82 14.80 3.35
C ALA A 204 -13.88 14.68 2.26
N ASN A 205 -13.86 15.60 1.29
CA ASN A 205 -14.70 15.55 0.09
C ASN A 205 -14.14 16.45 -1.04
N TYR A 206 -12.87 16.87 -0.92
CA TYR A 206 -12.31 17.84 -1.87
C TYR A 206 -12.21 17.27 -3.28
N MET A 207 -11.76 16.03 -3.44
CA MET A 207 -11.57 15.41 -4.76
C MET A 207 -12.91 15.22 -5.48
N THR A 208 -13.92 14.70 -4.79
CA THR A 208 -15.25 14.46 -5.40
C THR A 208 -16.02 15.73 -5.67
N THR A 209 -15.74 16.83 -4.95
CA THR A 209 -16.39 18.13 -5.21
C THR A 209 -15.62 19.02 -6.20
N HIS A 210 -14.38 18.65 -6.53
CA HIS A 210 -13.50 19.41 -7.44
C HIS A 210 -12.89 18.51 -8.52
N THR A 211 -13.64 17.58 -9.08
CA THR A 211 -13.16 16.59 -10.07
C THR A 211 -12.42 17.25 -11.24
N ALA A 212 -12.84 18.47 -11.64
CA ALA A 212 -12.25 19.23 -12.74
C ALA A 212 -10.75 19.57 -12.56
N VAL A 213 -10.22 19.56 -11.32
CA VAL A 213 -8.77 19.82 -11.07
C VAL A 213 -7.92 18.55 -11.05
N TYR A 214 -8.55 17.38 -11.26
CA TYR A 214 -7.89 16.06 -11.28
C TYR A 214 -7.99 15.44 -12.69
N PRO A 215 -6.95 15.54 -13.53
CA PRO A 215 -6.99 15.02 -14.91
C PRO A 215 -7.39 13.56 -15.02
N MET A 216 -6.97 12.72 -14.06
CA MET A 216 -7.33 11.30 -14.02
C MET A 216 -8.83 11.09 -13.79
N LEU A 217 -9.46 11.87 -12.90
CA LEU A 217 -10.91 11.78 -12.66
C LEU A 217 -11.75 12.34 -13.84
N LEU A 218 -11.21 13.31 -14.58
CA LEU A 218 -11.84 13.78 -15.82
C LEU A 218 -11.82 12.70 -16.90
N LYS A 219 -10.72 11.95 -16.99
CA LYS A 219 -10.55 10.88 -17.97
C LYS A 219 -11.31 9.60 -17.57
N HIS A 220 -11.39 9.33 -16.27
CA HIS A 220 -11.98 8.15 -15.67
C HIS A 220 -13.06 8.53 -14.67
N PRO A 221 -14.22 9.04 -15.12
CA PRO A 221 -15.30 9.47 -14.25
C PRO A 221 -15.90 8.32 -13.40
N GLU A 222 -15.74 7.07 -13.85
CA GLU A 222 -16.11 5.87 -13.10
C GLU A 222 -15.36 5.71 -11.77
N TRP A 223 -14.17 6.31 -11.61
CA TRP A 223 -13.40 6.25 -10.37
C TRP A 223 -13.91 7.21 -9.28
N VAL A 224 -14.78 8.16 -9.63
CA VAL A 224 -15.28 9.15 -8.67
C VAL A 224 -16.00 8.50 -7.50
N ASP A 225 -16.74 7.41 -7.73
CA ASP A 225 -17.43 6.70 -6.66
C ASP A 225 -16.46 5.92 -5.75
N ASP A 226 -15.34 5.42 -6.28
CA ASP A 226 -14.26 4.82 -5.47
C ASP A 226 -13.59 5.88 -4.58
N ILE A 227 -13.30 7.05 -5.13
CA ILE A 227 -12.77 8.19 -4.36
C ILE A 227 -13.77 8.62 -3.28
N ARG A 228 -15.08 8.68 -3.59
CA ARG A 228 -16.12 8.98 -2.60
C ARG A 228 -16.11 7.98 -1.45
N ARG A 229 -16.06 6.67 -1.76
CA ARG A 229 -15.96 5.63 -0.72
C ARG A 229 -14.71 5.81 0.15
N MET A 230 -13.60 6.21 -0.42
CA MET A 230 -12.37 6.51 0.33
C MET A 230 -12.57 7.75 1.22
N GLU A 231 -13.10 8.87 0.69
CA GLU A 231 -13.39 10.09 1.45
C GLU A 231 -14.35 9.82 2.62
N ASP A 232 -15.41 9.03 2.40
CA ASP A 232 -16.37 8.62 3.42
C ASP A 232 -15.71 7.75 4.50
N SER A 233 -14.77 6.90 4.13
CA SER A 233 -14.09 6.01 5.06
C SER A 233 -13.26 6.73 6.12
N ILE A 234 -12.78 7.94 5.83
CA ILE A 234 -11.99 8.78 6.75
C ILE A 234 -12.80 9.92 7.37
N SER A 235 -13.91 10.32 6.76
CA SER A 235 -14.76 11.40 7.27
C SER A 235 -15.44 11.00 8.60
N GLY A 236 -15.60 11.97 9.49
CA GLY A 236 -16.13 11.75 10.84
C GLY A 236 -15.12 11.20 11.85
N ARG A 237 -13.98 10.65 11.39
CA ARG A 237 -12.94 10.15 12.30
C ARG A 237 -12.25 11.28 13.03
N ARG A 238 -11.83 11.01 14.28
CA ARG A 238 -11.26 11.99 15.20
C ARG A 238 -9.84 11.64 15.55
N TYR A 239 -8.94 12.62 15.45
CA TYR A 239 -7.51 12.46 15.77
C TYR A 239 -7.03 13.61 16.65
N ARG A 240 -6.24 13.28 17.67
CA ARG A 240 -5.58 14.29 18.49
C ARG A 240 -4.44 14.92 17.74
N TYR A 241 -4.21 16.21 18.00
CA TYR A 241 -3.12 16.96 17.38
C TYR A 241 -2.58 18.02 18.32
N ILE A 242 -1.39 18.54 18.02
CA ILE A 242 -0.74 19.65 18.73
C ILE A 242 -1.18 20.96 18.05
N PRO A 243 -1.93 21.86 18.72
CA PRO A 243 -2.32 23.14 18.15
C PRO A 243 -1.09 23.99 17.78
N LYS A 244 -1.17 24.79 16.71
CA LYS A 244 -0.05 25.64 16.30
C LYS A 244 0.38 26.65 17.37
N THR A 245 -0.51 27.03 18.28
CA THR A 245 -0.22 27.89 19.43
C THR A 245 0.63 27.23 20.52
N GLN A 246 0.83 25.91 20.45
CA GLN A 246 1.61 25.13 21.41
C GLN A 246 2.93 24.62 20.84
N LEU A 247 3.40 25.19 19.72
CA LEU A 247 4.61 24.76 19.04
C LEU A 247 5.88 25.55 19.47
N ALA A 248 5.78 26.35 20.54
CA ALA A 248 6.97 26.95 21.16
C ALA A 248 7.87 25.86 21.74
N ASP A 249 9.18 26.04 21.61
CA ASP A 249 10.16 25.07 22.13
C ASP A 249 9.94 24.82 23.62
N SER A 250 9.85 23.56 23.98
CA SER A 250 9.67 23.13 25.35
C SER A 250 10.23 21.72 25.56
N ARG A 251 10.59 21.40 26.81
CA ARG A 251 11.02 20.07 27.19
C ARG A 251 10.00 18.99 26.75
N LEU A 252 8.70 19.30 26.89
CA LEU A 252 7.63 18.37 26.53
C LEU A 252 7.61 18.07 25.03
N LEU A 253 7.74 19.10 24.16
CA LEU A 253 7.81 18.91 22.72
C LEU A 253 9.04 18.15 22.30
N ARG A 254 10.22 18.45 22.87
CA ARG A 254 11.48 17.72 22.61
C ARG A 254 11.42 16.23 23.03
N GLN A 255 10.67 15.90 24.06
CA GLN A 255 10.43 14.50 24.49
C GLN A 255 9.39 13.79 23.60
N THR A 256 8.49 14.52 22.95
CA THR A 256 7.38 13.97 22.19
C THR A 256 7.70 13.82 20.71
N ILE A 257 8.33 14.84 20.11
CA ILE A 257 8.68 14.89 18.68
C ILE A 257 10.17 14.60 18.55
N HIS A 258 10.50 13.61 17.72
CA HIS A 258 11.89 13.21 17.49
C HIS A 258 12.34 13.64 16.09
N ASP A 259 13.64 13.81 15.91
CA ASP A 259 14.25 13.99 14.59
C ASP A 259 13.86 12.84 13.67
N GLY A 260 13.36 13.16 12.49
CA GLY A 260 12.90 12.19 11.51
C GLY A 260 11.43 11.79 11.63
N ASP A 261 10.69 12.27 12.65
CA ASP A 261 9.23 12.14 12.67
C ASP A 261 8.62 12.91 11.48
N ILE A 262 7.56 12.39 10.90
CA ILE A 262 6.80 13.08 9.85
C ILE A 262 5.83 14.06 10.52
N ILE A 263 5.97 15.33 10.19
CA ILE A 263 5.08 16.43 10.59
C ILE A 263 3.95 16.50 9.56
N VAL A 264 2.71 16.39 10.03
CA VAL A 264 1.49 16.48 9.22
C VAL A 264 0.75 17.74 9.60
N ILE A 265 0.78 18.76 8.74
CA ILE A 265 0.18 20.06 9.00
C ILE A 265 -1.29 20.05 8.61
N LEU A 266 -2.15 20.21 9.60
CA LEU A 266 -3.60 20.23 9.46
C LEU A 266 -4.10 21.57 8.91
N THR A 267 -5.29 21.55 8.27
CA THR A 267 -5.86 22.75 7.66
C THR A 267 -7.34 22.94 8.02
N SER A 268 -7.76 24.21 8.04
CA SER A 268 -9.17 24.61 8.11
C SER A 268 -9.85 24.73 6.74
N LYS A 269 -9.14 24.48 5.64
CA LYS A 269 -9.72 24.50 4.30
C LYS A 269 -10.77 23.40 4.15
N LYS A 270 -11.93 23.75 3.63
CA LYS A 270 -13.07 22.82 3.47
C LYS A 270 -12.68 21.62 2.56
N GLY A 271 -13.10 20.44 2.98
CA GLY A 271 -12.91 19.21 2.19
C GLY A 271 -11.50 18.60 2.25
N LEU A 272 -10.53 19.26 2.90
CA LEU A 272 -9.17 18.78 3.09
C LEU A 272 -8.90 18.41 4.55
N ASP A 273 -8.09 17.39 4.76
CA ASP A 273 -7.61 16.97 6.09
C ASP A 273 -6.29 17.65 6.45
N THR A 274 -5.41 17.84 5.47
CA THR A 274 -4.05 18.38 5.62
C THR A 274 -3.73 19.37 4.51
N SER A 275 -2.74 20.24 4.72
CA SER A 275 -2.27 21.21 3.72
C SER A 275 -0.82 21.01 3.33
N HIS A 276 -0.01 20.40 4.19
CA HIS A 276 1.41 20.21 3.96
C HIS A 276 1.99 19.12 4.86
N ILE A 277 3.12 18.54 4.46
CA ILE A 277 3.86 17.57 5.26
C ILE A 277 5.36 17.82 5.12
N GLY A 278 6.09 17.37 6.14
CA GLY A 278 7.55 17.45 6.16
C GLY A 278 8.13 16.51 7.22
N ILE A 279 9.41 16.66 7.51
CA ILE A 279 10.15 15.82 8.46
C ILE A 279 10.70 16.73 9.56
N ALA A 280 10.49 16.36 10.82
CA ALA A 280 10.93 17.09 11.99
C ALA A 280 12.47 17.14 12.08
N ALA A 281 12.99 18.32 12.34
CA ALA A 281 14.40 18.55 12.56
C ALA A 281 14.58 19.51 13.76
N TRP A 282 15.16 19.01 14.83
CA TRP A 282 15.50 19.82 16.00
C TRP A 282 16.85 20.53 15.83
N HIS A 283 16.83 21.84 16.06
CA HIS A 283 18.02 22.68 16.17
C HIS A 283 18.16 23.25 17.58
N ALA A 284 19.24 23.95 17.83
CA ALA A 284 19.48 24.60 19.12
C ALA A 284 18.39 25.62 19.49
N ASP A 285 17.88 26.35 18.46
CA ASP A 285 16.86 27.38 18.58
C ASP A 285 15.42 26.85 18.57
N GLY A 286 15.19 25.55 18.23
CA GLY A 286 13.85 24.95 18.27
C GLY A 286 13.58 23.95 17.17
N LEU A 287 12.27 23.69 16.92
CA LEU A 287 11.79 22.74 15.92
C LEU A 287 11.71 23.40 14.54
N HIS A 288 12.41 22.81 13.59
CA HIS A 288 12.36 23.10 12.16
C HIS A 288 11.74 21.94 11.37
N MET A 289 11.62 22.10 10.06
CA MET A 289 11.03 21.10 9.18
C MET A 289 11.84 20.96 7.88
N LEU A 290 12.24 19.74 7.55
CA LEU A 290 12.70 19.40 6.20
C LEU A 290 11.48 19.14 5.32
N ASN A 291 11.38 19.86 4.19
CA ASN A 291 10.21 19.73 3.32
C ASN A 291 10.51 20.10 1.86
N ALA A 292 9.70 19.64 0.93
CA ALA A 292 9.67 20.19 -0.42
C ALA A 292 8.76 21.42 -0.39
N SER A 293 9.38 22.60 -0.44
CA SER A 293 8.74 23.88 -0.23
C SER A 293 8.31 24.55 -1.53
N SER A 294 7.02 24.82 -1.67
CA SER A 294 6.50 25.65 -2.78
C SER A 294 6.90 27.12 -2.66
N VAL A 295 7.25 27.57 -1.44
CA VAL A 295 7.70 28.94 -1.17
C VAL A 295 9.15 29.13 -1.61
N HIS A 296 10.02 28.17 -1.28
CA HIS A 296 11.43 28.18 -1.66
C HIS A 296 11.71 27.54 -3.02
N HIS A 297 10.68 26.99 -3.69
CA HIS A 297 10.75 26.26 -4.96
C HIS A 297 11.76 25.09 -4.98
N LYS A 298 12.07 24.53 -3.81
CA LYS A 298 13.00 23.40 -3.65
C LYS A 298 12.77 22.63 -2.35
N VAL A 299 13.39 21.46 -2.27
CA VAL A 299 13.55 20.74 -1.00
C VAL A 299 14.51 21.53 -0.12
N VAL A 300 14.09 21.83 1.10
CA VAL A 300 14.84 22.68 2.02
C VAL A 300 14.65 22.22 3.47
N GLU A 301 15.69 22.37 4.28
CA GLU A 301 15.54 22.46 5.73
C GLU A 301 15.10 23.89 6.01
N GLU A 302 13.84 24.09 6.44
CA GLU A 302 13.20 25.39 6.59
C GLU A 302 13.99 26.24 7.60
N PRO A 303 14.49 27.43 7.21
CA PRO A 303 15.28 28.22 8.11
C PRO A 303 14.47 28.87 9.25
N MET A 304 13.15 28.97 9.11
CA MET A 304 12.27 29.44 10.15
C MET A 304 11.88 28.31 11.11
N LEU A 305 11.71 28.64 12.38
CA LEU A 305 11.05 27.76 13.33
C LEU A 305 9.67 27.33 12.80
N LEU A 306 9.27 26.08 13.04
CA LEU A 306 7.97 25.56 12.63
C LEU A 306 6.82 26.42 13.18
N SER A 307 6.92 26.92 14.41
CA SER A 307 5.96 27.84 15.02
C SER A 307 5.80 29.13 14.21
N THR A 308 6.91 29.74 13.81
CA THR A 308 6.94 30.96 12.97
C THR A 308 6.42 30.69 11.56
N TYR A 309 6.81 29.57 10.95
CA TYR A 309 6.29 29.12 9.66
C TYR A 309 4.77 29.00 9.69
N MET A 310 4.21 28.30 10.68
CA MET A 310 2.77 28.09 10.79
C MET A 310 1.99 29.35 11.17
N ALA A 311 2.60 30.30 11.90
CA ALA A 311 1.99 31.59 12.20
C ALA A 311 1.72 32.41 10.93
N ARG A 312 2.58 32.28 9.91
CA ARG A 312 2.42 32.95 8.60
C ARG A 312 1.37 32.28 7.70
N HIS A 313 0.79 31.14 8.11
CA HIS A 313 -0.18 30.39 7.33
C HIS A 313 -1.51 30.28 8.12
N PRO A 314 -2.46 31.22 7.95
CA PRO A 314 -3.68 31.30 8.76
C PRO A 314 -4.54 30.03 8.72
N SER A 315 -4.60 29.37 7.58
CA SER A 315 -5.39 28.15 7.44
C SER A 315 -4.80 26.91 8.12
N GLN A 316 -3.54 26.96 8.54
CA GLN A 316 -2.91 25.85 9.27
C GLN A 316 -3.34 25.91 10.74
N THR A 317 -3.81 24.77 11.29
CA THR A 317 -4.42 24.72 12.64
C THR A 317 -3.52 24.09 13.68
N GLY A 318 -2.65 23.15 13.28
CA GLY A 318 -1.75 22.42 14.15
C GLY A 318 -1.09 21.26 13.42
N ILE A 319 -0.48 20.35 14.16
CA ILE A 319 0.25 19.22 13.58
C ILE A 319 -0.16 17.89 14.21
N ARG A 320 -0.20 16.86 13.39
CA ARG A 320 -0.10 15.46 13.81
C ARG A 320 1.34 14.99 13.62
N ILE A 321 1.73 13.99 14.40
CA ILE A 321 3.07 13.40 14.35
C ILE A 321 2.94 11.94 13.95
N VAL A 322 3.71 11.55 12.93
CA VAL A 322 3.76 10.17 12.45
C VAL A 322 5.20 9.69 12.49
N ARG A 323 5.45 8.62 13.23
CA ARG A 323 6.79 8.09 13.47
C ARG A 323 7.09 6.89 12.58
N PRO A 324 8.15 6.93 11.76
CA PRO A 324 8.63 5.78 10.98
C PRO A 324 9.12 4.64 11.89
N LEU A 325 8.68 3.40 11.61
CA LEU A 325 9.06 2.18 12.33
C LEU A 325 10.29 1.49 11.71
#